data_0b6765e8f41b1eaa895c3f510997eb70
#
_entry.id   0b6765e8f41b1eaa895c3f510997eb70
#
_cell.length_a   1.000
_cell.length_b   1.000
_cell.length_c   1.000
_cell.angle_alpha   90.00
_cell.angle_beta   90.00
_cell.angle_gamma   90.00
#
_symmetry.space_group_name_H-M   'P 1'
#
loop_
_entity.id
_entity.type
_entity.pdbx_description
1 polymer ?
#
loop_
_entity_poly.entity_id
_entity_poly.type
_entity_poly.pdbx_seq_one_letter_code
_entity_poly.pdbx_strand_id
1 'polypeptide(L)'
;MDKSNQTQRSETMATNDATIVKIKHEILEEVAKLVFAGKFEEEKDELPLRLMPGPTAKYRCCVYKEREIVRQRVRLAEGRNVEGAPNNLVVQVVRAACEECPISRYVVTDNCQKCMGKACQQSCRFGAIDIGRTRAHINPSLCKECGKCAKACPYNAIADLIRPCKRSCPVNAMTMDEYGVCQIDESKCIQCGHCIHSCPFGAISSKAFLVDVVKALVAGKRVVAMIAPSAEGQFGDGITIASWREALQQVGFADLVEVALGADMTANAEAAEWMEAYQEGKKKTTSCCPAFVNMIEKHYPMLKENISTTVSPMCAVSRKLKAEHPGTITVFIGPCVAKKSEVLEQRLEGNADYVLTFGEIRAIIRAKGVTLKPEPNEQQDGSVFGKRFGDSGGVTAAVLESMKEQGFTEEVNIHKCNGAEECMKALLLM
;
A
#
# COMPACT_ATOMS: atom_id res chain seq x y z
N MET A 1 35.51 7.42 7.58
CA MET A 1 34.53 7.40 6.49
C MET A 1 33.17 7.73 7.07
N ASP A 2 32.64 8.75 6.61
CA ASP A 2 31.91 9.85 7.20
C ASP A 2 30.43 9.51 7.49
N LYS A 3 30.05 9.44 8.76
CA LYS A 3 28.66 9.27 9.23
C LYS A 3 27.79 10.51 8.94
N SER A 4 28.42 11.66 8.66
CA SER A 4 27.74 12.93 8.35
C SER A 4 27.02 12.91 6.99
N ASN A 5 27.53 12.14 6.01
CA ASN A 5 26.96 12.05 4.66
C ASN A 5 25.75 11.10 4.55
N GLN A 6 25.58 10.20 5.51
CA GLN A 6 24.39 9.33 5.57
C GLN A 6 23.19 10.04 6.20
N THR A 7 23.42 10.90 7.18
CA THR A 7 22.34 11.68 7.84
C THR A 7 21.78 12.74 6.90
N GLN A 8 22.62 13.44 6.13
CA GLN A 8 22.16 14.42 5.13
C GLN A 8 21.41 13.80 3.94
N ARG A 9 21.75 12.56 3.53
CA ARG A 9 20.98 11.84 2.50
C ARG A 9 19.62 11.36 2.99
N SER A 10 19.47 11.02 4.26
CA SER A 10 18.17 10.64 4.84
C SER A 10 17.24 11.85 5.01
N GLU A 11 17.77 13.02 5.36
CA GLU A 11 17.00 14.26 5.49
C GLU A 11 16.52 14.79 4.13
N THR A 12 17.32 14.69 3.06
CA THR A 12 16.92 15.14 1.70
C THR A 12 15.92 14.18 1.01
N MET A 13 15.94 12.88 1.29
CA MET A 13 14.89 11.97 0.83
C MET A 13 13.57 12.16 1.59
N ALA A 14 13.62 12.46 2.89
CA ALA A 14 12.45 12.74 3.70
C ALA A 14 11.69 14.02 3.28
N THR A 15 12.37 15.02 2.69
CA THR A 15 11.74 16.29 2.30
C THR A 15 10.92 16.22 1.00
N ASN A 16 11.26 15.35 0.04
CA ASN A 16 10.49 15.22 -1.21
C ASN A 16 9.24 14.34 -1.06
N ASP A 17 9.29 13.28 -0.27
CA ASP A 17 8.10 12.53 0.12
C ASP A 17 7.14 13.35 0.99
N ALA A 18 7.65 14.24 1.81
CA ALA A 18 6.86 15.09 2.69
C ALA A 18 5.81 15.94 1.95
N THR A 19 6.11 16.44 0.74
CA THR A 19 5.18 17.33 0.02
C THR A 19 3.95 16.58 -0.51
N ILE A 20 4.14 15.43 -1.16
CA ILE A 20 3.01 14.63 -1.70
C ILE A 20 2.15 14.07 -0.57
N VAL A 21 2.79 13.55 0.47
CA VAL A 21 2.11 13.03 1.66
C VAL A 21 1.34 14.14 2.36
N LYS A 22 1.94 15.32 2.52
CA LYS A 22 1.30 16.50 3.12
C LYS A 22 0.04 16.92 2.35
N ILE A 23 0.13 17.04 1.02
CA ILE A 23 -1.03 17.41 0.17
C ILE A 23 -2.15 16.36 0.29
N LYS A 24 -1.81 15.08 0.28
CA LYS A 24 -2.79 14.01 0.45
C LYS A 24 -3.48 14.09 1.81
N HIS A 25 -2.72 14.32 2.88
CA HIS A 25 -3.25 14.42 4.24
C HIS A 25 -4.10 15.68 4.44
N GLU A 26 -3.73 16.83 3.88
CA GLU A 26 -4.50 18.07 3.91
C GLU A 26 -5.91 17.87 3.33
N ILE A 27 -6.00 17.16 2.19
CA ILE A 27 -7.31 16.87 1.58
C ILE A 27 -8.14 15.94 2.47
N LEU A 28 -7.53 14.87 3.02
CA LEU A 28 -8.24 13.95 3.91
C LEU A 28 -8.72 14.66 5.20
N GLU A 29 -7.92 15.56 5.75
CA GLU A 29 -8.26 16.33 6.93
C GLU A 29 -9.45 17.27 6.67
N GLU A 30 -9.44 17.99 5.54
CA GLU A 30 -10.55 18.88 5.16
C GLU A 30 -11.84 18.08 4.87
N VAL A 31 -11.73 16.92 4.22
CA VAL A 31 -12.88 16.01 4.05
C VAL A 31 -13.43 15.58 5.41
N ALA A 32 -12.56 15.15 6.33
CA ALA A 32 -12.99 14.74 7.67
C ALA A 32 -13.67 15.88 8.44
N LYS A 33 -13.14 17.11 8.38
CA LYS A 33 -13.76 18.32 8.99
C LYS A 33 -15.17 18.54 8.48
N LEU A 34 -15.37 18.46 7.16
CA LEU A 34 -16.70 18.63 6.56
C LEU A 34 -17.69 17.55 6.99
N VAL A 35 -17.23 16.28 7.07
CA VAL A 35 -18.09 15.19 7.53
C VAL A 35 -18.48 15.37 8.99
N PHE A 36 -17.54 15.73 9.87
CA PHE A 36 -17.85 16.03 11.27
C PHE A 36 -18.82 17.21 11.45
N ALA A 37 -18.73 18.21 10.56
CA ALA A 37 -19.63 19.35 10.55
C ALA A 37 -21.01 19.05 9.93
N GLY A 38 -21.22 17.87 9.36
CA GLY A 38 -22.45 17.50 8.64
C GLY A 38 -22.64 18.21 7.29
N LYS A 39 -21.61 18.90 6.79
CA LYS A 39 -21.66 19.74 5.57
C LYS A 39 -21.01 19.11 4.34
N PHE A 40 -20.58 17.87 4.46
CA PHE A 40 -19.78 17.24 3.41
C PHE A 40 -20.51 17.16 2.06
N GLU A 41 -21.76 16.74 2.04
CA GLU A 41 -22.51 16.60 0.79
C GLU A 41 -22.78 17.94 0.10
N GLU A 42 -22.87 19.02 0.88
CA GLU A 42 -23.13 20.38 0.38
C GLU A 42 -21.86 21.08 -0.13
N GLU A 43 -20.73 20.89 0.58
CA GLU A 43 -19.50 21.66 0.35
C GLU A 43 -18.35 20.86 -0.34
N LYS A 44 -18.51 19.55 -0.56
CA LYS A 44 -17.44 18.73 -1.12
C LYS A 44 -16.95 19.19 -2.51
N ASP A 45 -17.85 19.72 -3.34
CA ASP A 45 -17.51 20.22 -4.67
C ASP A 45 -16.81 21.58 -4.64
N GLU A 46 -16.85 22.30 -3.53
CA GLU A 46 -16.12 23.54 -3.31
C GLU A 46 -14.70 23.32 -2.77
N LEU A 47 -14.40 22.14 -2.20
CA LEU A 47 -13.07 21.80 -1.68
C LEU A 47 -11.93 22.06 -2.67
N PRO A 48 -12.05 21.74 -3.98
CA PRO A 48 -11.00 22.04 -4.95
C PRO A 48 -10.70 23.55 -5.06
N LEU A 49 -11.71 24.39 -4.99
CA LEU A 49 -11.55 25.85 -5.02
C LEU A 49 -10.95 26.38 -3.71
N ARG A 50 -11.39 25.85 -2.58
CA ARG A 50 -10.91 26.26 -1.25
C ARG A 50 -9.44 25.91 -1.05
N LEU A 51 -9.02 24.71 -1.43
CA LEU A 51 -7.62 24.24 -1.28
C LEU A 51 -6.69 24.84 -2.35
N MET A 52 -7.21 25.08 -3.56
CA MET A 52 -6.47 25.62 -4.70
C MET A 52 -7.19 26.88 -5.23
N PRO A 53 -7.15 28.01 -4.47
CA PRO A 53 -7.92 29.20 -4.83
C PRO A 53 -7.47 29.87 -6.14
N GLY A 54 -6.19 29.74 -6.53
CA GLY A 54 -5.67 30.37 -7.74
C GLY A 54 -5.37 31.86 -7.57
N PRO A 55 -5.07 32.59 -8.65
CA PRO A 55 -5.09 32.17 -10.05
C PRO A 55 -3.90 31.31 -10.47
N THR A 56 -2.82 31.28 -9.66
CA THR A 56 -1.60 30.51 -9.96
C THR A 56 -1.65 29.14 -9.28
N ALA A 57 -1.11 28.13 -9.97
CA ALA A 57 -0.91 26.80 -9.41
C ALA A 57 0.16 26.80 -8.31
N LYS A 58 0.00 25.95 -7.30
CA LYS A 58 0.97 25.81 -6.19
C LYS A 58 2.08 24.81 -6.51
N TYR A 59 1.77 23.74 -7.19
CA TYR A 59 2.65 22.58 -7.33
C TYR A 59 2.81 22.09 -8.76
N ARG A 60 1.89 22.47 -9.68
CA ARG A 60 1.81 21.95 -11.05
C ARG A 60 1.72 23.08 -12.07
N CYS A 61 1.66 22.71 -13.34
CA CYS A 61 1.61 23.68 -14.44
C CYS A 61 0.32 24.52 -14.46
N CYS A 62 -0.79 24.04 -13.86
CA CYS A 62 -2.09 24.65 -14.03
C CYS A 62 -2.98 24.42 -12.80
N VAL A 63 -3.62 25.50 -12.32
CA VAL A 63 -4.56 25.45 -11.18
C VAL A 63 -5.80 24.60 -11.45
N TYR A 64 -6.29 24.56 -12.68
CA TYR A 64 -7.44 23.71 -13.05
C TYR A 64 -7.11 22.23 -12.92
N LYS A 65 -5.90 21.86 -13.27
CA LYS A 65 -5.39 20.49 -13.10
C LYS A 65 -5.24 20.12 -11.62
N GLU A 66 -4.75 21.04 -10.81
CA GLU A 66 -4.67 20.84 -9.35
C GLU A 66 -6.05 20.65 -8.73
N ARG A 67 -7.03 21.47 -9.11
CA ARG A 67 -8.42 21.34 -8.66
C ARG A 67 -9.03 20.01 -9.06
N GLU A 68 -8.78 19.56 -10.29
CA GLU A 68 -9.24 18.23 -10.74
C GLU A 68 -8.62 17.10 -9.92
N ILE A 69 -7.32 17.17 -9.62
CA ILE A 69 -6.64 16.19 -8.76
C ILE A 69 -7.26 16.17 -7.36
N VAL A 70 -7.56 17.34 -6.79
CA VAL A 70 -8.26 17.45 -5.49
C VAL A 70 -9.64 16.79 -5.57
N ARG A 71 -10.43 17.09 -6.60
CA ARG A 71 -11.77 16.50 -6.82
C ARG A 71 -11.69 14.97 -6.85
N GLN A 72 -10.76 14.40 -7.60
CA GLN A 72 -10.60 12.96 -7.68
C GLN A 72 -10.15 12.34 -6.36
N ARG A 73 -9.34 13.05 -5.57
CA ARG A 73 -8.93 12.58 -4.23
C ARG A 73 -10.07 12.65 -3.21
N VAL A 74 -10.96 13.63 -3.31
CA VAL A 74 -12.20 13.69 -2.51
C VAL A 74 -13.06 12.46 -2.81
N ARG A 75 -13.23 12.09 -4.10
CA ARG A 75 -13.94 10.84 -4.48
C ARG A 75 -13.31 9.60 -3.87
N LEU A 76 -11.97 9.52 -3.86
CA LEU A 76 -11.26 8.41 -3.20
C LEU A 76 -11.47 8.40 -1.68
N ALA A 77 -11.57 9.56 -1.04
CA ALA A 77 -11.88 9.66 0.39
C ALA A 77 -13.31 9.20 0.72
N GLU A 78 -14.25 9.28 -0.24
CA GLU A 78 -15.59 8.71 -0.19
C GLU A 78 -15.64 7.19 -0.47
N GLY A 79 -14.49 6.51 -0.70
CA GLY A 79 -14.46 5.11 -1.12
C GLY A 79 -14.86 4.87 -2.58
N ARG A 80 -15.09 5.93 -3.36
CA ARG A 80 -15.52 5.86 -4.77
C ARG A 80 -14.32 5.73 -5.70
N ASN A 81 -14.58 5.18 -6.90
CA ASN A 81 -13.58 5.18 -7.96
C ASN A 81 -13.26 6.60 -8.43
N VAL A 82 -12.03 6.81 -8.93
CA VAL A 82 -11.75 7.99 -9.76
C VAL A 82 -12.66 7.98 -10.99
N GLU A 83 -12.96 9.15 -11.53
CA GLU A 83 -13.80 9.27 -12.71
C GLU A 83 -13.13 8.62 -13.93
N GLY A 84 -13.90 7.84 -14.69
CA GLY A 84 -13.38 7.09 -15.83
C GLY A 84 -12.40 5.97 -15.49
N ALA A 85 -12.41 5.46 -14.25
CA ALA A 85 -11.59 4.31 -13.88
C ALA A 85 -12.01 3.05 -14.64
N PRO A 86 -11.06 2.31 -15.24
CA PRO A 86 -11.37 1.11 -16.01
C PRO A 86 -11.68 -0.12 -15.13
N ASN A 87 -11.48 -0.03 -13.83
CA ASN A 87 -11.61 -1.13 -12.88
C ASN A 87 -12.15 -0.66 -11.52
N ASN A 88 -12.52 -1.60 -10.66
CA ASN A 88 -13.02 -1.34 -9.31
C ASN A 88 -12.01 -1.66 -8.21
N LEU A 89 -10.73 -1.71 -8.50
CA LEU A 89 -9.67 -1.98 -7.53
C LEU A 89 -9.67 -0.93 -6.40
N VAL A 90 -9.13 -1.33 -5.26
CA VAL A 90 -8.86 -0.40 -4.15
C VAL A 90 -7.79 0.62 -4.54
N VAL A 91 -6.77 0.17 -5.29
CA VAL A 91 -5.71 1.05 -5.81
C VAL A 91 -6.18 1.67 -7.13
N GLN A 92 -6.20 2.99 -7.19
CA GLN A 92 -6.70 3.77 -8.30
C GLN A 92 -5.64 4.74 -8.83
N VAL A 93 -5.75 5.11 -10.13
CA VAL A 93 -4.87 6.09 -10.78
C VAL A 93 -5.63 7.37 -11.06
N VAL A 94 -5.25 8.46 -10.43
CA VAL A 94 -5.74 9.82 -10.73
C VAL A 94 -5.10 10.28 -12.04
N ARG A 95 -5.84 10.18 -13.14
CA ARG A 95 -5.35 10.44 -14.50
C ARG A 95 -4.71 11.82 -14.64
N ALA A 96 -5.35 12.85 -14.11
CA ALA A 96 -4.84 14.22 -14.12
C ALA A 96 -3.48 14.42 -13.42
N ALA A 97 -3.11 13.51 -12.51
CA ALA A 97 -1.83 13.53 -11.80
C ALA A 97 -0.76 12.63 -12.44
N CYS A 98 -1.13 11.77 -13.40
CA CYS A 98 -0.22 10.85 -14.06
C CYS A 98 0.43 11.50 -15.28
N GLU A 99 1.41 12.35 -15.04
CA GLU A 99 2.06 13.17 -16.05
C GLU A 99 3.59 13.17 -15.89
N GLU A 100 4.30 13.75 -16.87
CA GLU A 100 5.75 14.02 -16.87
C GLU A 100 6.65 12.77 -16.78
N CYS A 101 6.10 11.59 -16.65
CA CYS A 101 6.91 10.38 -16.80
C CYS A 101 7.28 10.17 -18.25
N PRO A 102 8.53 9.75 -18.54
CA PRO A 102 8.93 9.41 -19.91
C PRO A 102 8.00 8.37 -20.53
N ILE A 103 7.56 8.64 -21.78
CA ILE A 103 6.76 7.67 -22.55
C ILE A 103 7.64 6.51 -22.98
N SER A 104 8.86 6.84 -23.45
CA SER A 104 9.85 5.85 -23.90
C SER A 104 10.74 5.42 -22.74
N ARG A 105 10.92 4.10 -22.58
CA ARG A 105 11.83 3.54 -21.56
C ARG A 105 13.28 3.92 -21.79
N TYR A 106 13.76 3.83 -23.04
CA TYR A 106 15.14 4.12 -23.39
C TYR A 106 15.25 5.46 -24.10
N VAL A 107 16.05 6.35 -23.56
CA VAL A 107 16.28 7.70 -24.10
C VAL A 107 17.78 7.95 -24.25
N VAL A 108 18.17 8.50 -25.38
CA VAL A 108 19.57 8.92 -25.60
C VAL A 108 19.81 10.27 -24.92
N THR A 109 20.76 10.30 -23.99
CA THR A 109 21.16 11.50 -23.25
C THR A 109 22.22 12.30 -23.97
N ASP A 110 22.56 13.47 -23.44
CA ASP A 110 23.61 14.35 -23.98
C ASP A 110 25.03 13.77 -23.85
N ASN A 111 25.21 12.67 -23.10
CA ASN A 111 26.46 11.92 -23.05
C ASN A 111 26.82 11.23 -24.39
N CYS A 112 25.91 11.24 -25.37
CA CYS A 112 26.12 10.59 -26.66
C CYS A 112 27.21 11.32 -27.49
N GLN A 113 28.33 10.63 -27.72
CA GLN A 113 29.44 11.16 -28.49
C GLN A 113 29.30 10.89 -30.00
N LYS A 114 28.16 10.41 -30.49
CA LYS A 114 28.00 10.05 -31.92
C LYS A 114 29.18 9.22 -32.44
N CYS A 115 29.61 8.23 -31.64
CA CYS A 115 30.81 7.43 -31.91
C CYS A 115 30.75 6.72 -33.27
N MET A 116 31.92 6.53 -33.89
CA MET A 116 31.98 5.83 -35.20
C MET A 116 31.59 4.36 -35.14
N GLY A 117 31.79 3.73 -33.98
CA GLY A 117 31.42 2.32 -33.78
C GLY A 117 29.93 2.00 -33.80
N LYS A 118 29.07 3.02 -33.56
CA LYS A 118 27.60 2.90 -33.63
C LYS A 118 27.04 1.62 -32.99
N ALA A 119 27.66 1.15 -31.89
CA ALA A 119 27.33 -0.11 -31.23
C ALA A 119 25.86 -0.23 -30.82
N CYS A 120 25.25 0.91 -30.42
CA CYS A 120 23.82 0.94 -30.11
C CYS A 120 22.92 0.63 -31.31
N GLN A 121 23.26 1.16 -32.50
CA GLN A 121 22.54 0.93 -33.75
C GLN A 121 22.71 -0.54 -34.19
N GLN A 122 23.95 -1.03 -34.18
CA GLN A 122 24.27 -2.41 -34.59
C GLN A 122 23.63 -3.44 -33.66
N SER A 123 23.47 -3.16 -32.37
CA SER A 123 22.83 -4.06 -31.40
C SER A 123 21.31 -4.09 -31.52
N CYS A 124 20.69 -3.14 -32.25
CA CYS A 124 19.25 -3.05 -32.39
C CYS A 124 18.73 -3.91 -33.54
N ARG A 125 18.17 -5.07 -33.25
CA ARG A 125 17.57 -5.98 -34.23
C ARG A 125 16.28 -5.45 -34.88
N PHE A 126 15.69 -4.39 -34.28
CA PHE A 126 14.40 -3.84 -34.70
C PHE A 126 14.56 -2.58 -35.57
N GLY A 127 15.80 -2.17 -35.87
CA GLY A 127 16.03 -0.96 -36.64
C GLY A 127 15.53 0.34 -36.00
N ALA A 128 15.34 0.31 -34.69
CA ALA A 128 14.75 1.44 -33.95
C ALA A 128 15.72 2.58 -33.66
N ILE A 129 17.00 2.52 -34.10
CA ILE A 129 18.02 3.51 -33.77
C ILE A 129 18.62 4.13 -35.01
N ASP A 130 18.46 5.44 -35.10
CA ASP A 130 19.03 6.27 -36.13
C ASP A 130 20.15 7.18 -35.56
N ILE A 131 21.13 7.47 -36.38
CA ILE A 131 22.23 8.39 -35.99
C ILE A 131 21.94 9.76 -36.61
N GLY A 132 21.48 10.66 -35.74
CA GLY A 132 21.23 12.04 -36.13
C GLY A 132 22.51 12.90 -36.30
N ARG A 133 22.33 14.20 -36.45
CA ARG A 133 23.46 15.15 -36.62
C ARG A 133 24.37 15.26 -35.41
N THR A 134 23.76 15.27 -34.21
CA THR A 134 24.48 15.48 -32.93
C THR A 134 24.54 14.22 -32.07
N ARG A 135 23.48 13.38 -32.07
CA ARG A 135 23.33 12.18 -31.24
C ARG A 135 22.50 11.11 -31.93
N ALA A 136 22.53 9.90 -31.40
CA ALA A 136 21.63 8.84 -31.78
C ALA A 136 20.19 9.18 -31.40
N HIS A 137 19.22 8.62 -32.11
CA HIS A 137 17.79 8.71 -31.82
C HIS A 137 17.20 7.31 -31.72
N ILE A 138 16.31 7.11 -30.74
CA ILE A 138 15.52 5.88 -30.60
C ILE A 138 14.08 6.19 -31.02
N ASN A 139 13.60 5.50 -32.05
CA ASN A 139 12.22 5.60 -32.47
C ASN A 139 11.31 4.77 -31.51
N PRO A 140 10.42 5.41 -30.74
CA PRO A 140 9.59 4.71 -29.76
C PRO A 140 8.65 3.66 -30.38
N SER A 141 8.14 3.92 -31.60
CA SER A 141 7.20 3.03 -32.29
C SER A 141 7.85 1.70 -32.70
N LEU A 142 9.15 1.72 -33.00
CA LEU A 142 9.92 0.53 -33.38
C LEU A 142 10.60 -0.14 -32.18
N CYS A 143 10.80 0.60 -31.09
CA CYS A 143 11.52 0.11 -29.92
C CYS A 143 10.72 -0.95 -29.16
N LYS A 144 11.33 -2.13 -28.94
CA LYS A 144 10.77 -3.23 -28.12
C LYS A 144 11.30 -3.25 -26.69
N GLU A 145 11.88 -2.17 -26.20
CA GLU A 145 12.36 -1.99 -24.82
C GLU A 145 13.32 -3.11 -24.32
N CYS A 146 14.08 -3.74 -25.21
CA CYS A 146 14.93 -4.90 -24.86
C CYS A 146 16.26 -4.54 -24.17
N GLY A 147 16.65 -3.27 -24.13
CA GLY A 147 17.83 -2.77 -23.43
C GLY A 147 19.20 -3.06 -24.05
N LYS A 148 19.28 -3.79 -25.18
CA LYS A 148 20.56 -4.16 -25.79
C LYS A 148 21.42 -2.97 -26.19
N CYS A 149 20.79 -1.88 -26.67
CA CYS A 149 21.47 -0.65 -27.06
C CYS A 149 22.09 0.07 -25.84
N ALA A 150 21.43 0.07 -24.70
CA ALA A 150 21.95 0.65 -23.47
C ALA A 150 23.18 -0.12 -22.98
N LYS A 151 23.13 -1.46 -23.00
CA LYS A 151 24.28 -2.31 -22.64
C LYS A 151 25.45 -2.21 -23.62
N ALA A 152 25.18 -1.96 -24.89
CA ALA A 152 26.20 -1.86 -25.93
C ALA A 152 26.86 -0.48 -25.98
N CYS A 153 26.32 0.55 -25.35
CA CYS A 153 26.84 1.91 -25.41
C CYS A 153 28.07 2.08 -24.50
N PRO A 154 29.28 2.36 -25.05
CA PRO A 154 30.48 2.50 -24.22
C PRO A 154 30.47 3.77 -23.37
N TYR A 155 29.62 4.76 -23.70
CA TYR A 155 29.50 6.03 -22.98
C TYR A 155 28.35 6.07 -21.99
N ASN A 156 27.60 4.95 -21.79
CA ASN A 156 26.38 4.91 -20.98
C ASN A 156 25.38 6.04 -21.34
N ALA A 157 25.37 6.42 -22.63
CA ALA A 157 24.55 7.53 -23.12
C ALA A 157 23.07 7.16 -23.36
N ILE A 158 22.65 5.94 -23.08
CA ILE A 158 21.26 5.50 -23.21
C ILE A 158 20.73 5.17 -21.82
N ALA A 159 19.89 6.06 -21.32
CA ALA A 159 19.25 5.91 -20.01
C ALA A 159 18.07 4.96 -20.05
N ASP A 160 17.95 4.09 -19.05
CA ASP A 160 16.76 3.26 -18.78
C ASP A 160 15.83 4.01 -17.84
N LEU A 161 14.80 4.62 -18.39
CA LEU A 161 13.82 5.45 -17.70
C LEU A 161 12.51 4.70 -17.41
N ILE A 162 12.60 3.44 -17.03
CA ILE A 162 11.41 2.68 -16.60
C ILE A 162 10.67 3.45 -15.52
N ARG A 163 9.35 3.62 -15.72
CA ARG A 163 8.51 4.36 -14.77
C ARG A 163 8.55 3.71 -13.39
N PRO A 164 8.64 4.49 -12.30
CA PRO A 164 8.73 3.96 -10.94
C PRO A 164 7.60 3.00 -10.58
N CYS A 165 6.36 3.30 -10.97
CA CYS A 165 5.20 2.43 -10.72
C CYS A 165 5.30 1.07 -11.45
N LYS A 166 5.88 1.04 -12.68
CA LYS A 166 6.11 -0.19 -13.43
C LYS A 166 7.28 -0.99 -12.83
N ARG A 167 8.34 -0.30 -12.40
CA ARG A 167 9.51 -0.93 -11.76
C ARG A 167 9.16 -1.57 -10.42
N SER A 168 8.31 -0.92 -9.62
CA SER A 168 7.94 -1.39 -8.28
C SER A 168 6.85 -2.46 -8.28
N CYS A 169 6.21 -2.73 -9.43
CA CYS A 169 5.13 -3.72 -9.49
C CYS A 169 5.70 -5.15 -9.63
N PRO A 170 5.60 -5.99 -8.60
CA PRO A 170 6.20 -7.33 -8.62
C PRO A 170 5.53 -8.25 -9.65
N VAL A 171 4.26 -8.02 -9.95
CA VAL A 171 3.45 -8.86 -10.86
C VAL A 171 3.23 -8.23 -12.24
N ASN A 172 3.96 -7.16 -12.58
CA ASN A 172 3.85 -6.46 -13.86
C ASN A 172 2.40 -6.07 -14.26
N ALA A 173 1.59 -5.66 -13.30
CA ALA A 173 0.21 -5.23 -13.52
C ALA A 173 0.08 -3.80 -14.07
N MET A 174 1.19 -3.06 -14.24
CA MET A 174 1.19 -1.67 -14.72
C MET A 174 1.31 -1.61 -16.24
N THR A 175 0.26 -1.13 -16.90
CA THR A 175 0.20 -0.84 -18.34
C THR A 175 0.03 0.65 -18.59
N MET A 176 0.10 1.08 -19.84
CA MET A 176 -0.10 2.47 -20.26
C MET A 176 -1.16 2.49 -21.34
N ASP A 177 -2.04 3.48 -21.27
CA ASP A 177 -3.00 3.75 -22.35
C ASP A 177 -2.32 4.48 -23.53
N GLU A 178 -3.09 4.78 -24.57
CA GLU A 178 -2.64 5.49 -25.78
C GLU A 178 -2.08 6.90 -25.50
N TYR A 179 -2.50 7.52 -24.39
CA TYR A 179 -2.01 8.83 -23.93
C TYR A 179 -0.82 8.73 -22.98
N GLY A 180 -0.34 7.52 -22.73
CA GLY A 180 0.76 7.28 -21.79
C GLY A 180 0.35 7.38 -20.32
N VAL A 181 -0.93 7.41 -20.00
CA VAL A 181 -1.40 7.37 -18.60
C VAL A 181 -1.34 5.93 -18.07
N CYS A 182 -0.90 5.79 -16.84
CA CYS A 182 -0.82 4.49 -16.19
C CYS A 182 -2.21 3.88 -16.00
N GLN A 183 -2.32 2.60 -16.30
CA GLN A 183 -3.48 1.76 -16.03
C GLN A 183 -3.06 0.53 -15.23
N ILE A 184 -3.98 0.02 -14.42
CA ILE A 184 -3.75 -1.17 -13.60
C ILE A 184 -4.56 -2.32 -14.18
N ASP A 185 -3.87 -3.37 -14.59
CA ASP A 185 -4.47 -4.62 -15.02
C ASP A 185 -5.04 -5.37 -13.82
N GLU A 186 -6.36 -5.41 -13.71
CA GLU A 186 -7.08 -6.01 -12.59
C GLU A 186 -6.83 -7.52 -12.48
N SER A 187 -6.65 -8.19 -13.60
CA SER A 187 -6.40 -9.64 -13.62
C SER A 187 -5.06 -10.02 -12.98
N LYS A 188 -4.09 -9.09 -12.98
CA LYS A 188 -2.74 -9.30 -12.42
C LYS A 188 -2.54 -8.62 -11.07
N CYS A 189 -3.25 -7.52 -10.81
CA CYS A 189 -3.00 -6.69 -9.63
C CYS A 189 -3.33 -7.43 -8.32
N ILE A 190 -2.34 -7.55 -7.45
CA ILE A 190 -2.47 -8.14 -6.10
C ILE A 190 -2.81 -7.10 -5.02
N GLN A 191 -3.05 -5.87 -5.39
CA GLN A 191 -3.43 -4.73 -4.54
C GLN A 191 -2.45 -4.41 -3.40
N CYS A 192 -1.18 -4.78 -3.52
CA CYS A 192 -0.15 -4.58 -2.49
C CYS A 192 0.21 -3.12 -2.17
N GLY A 193 -0.11 -2.17 -3.06
CA GLY A 193 0.12 -0.73 -2.84
C GLY A 193 1.54 -0.22 -3.13
N HIS A 194 2.52 -1.04 -3.54
CA HIS A 194 3.89 -0.59 -3.86
C HIS A 194 3.95 0.57 -4.85
N CYS A 195 3.07 0.56 -5.85
CA CYS A 195 2.98 1.63 -6.85
C CYS A 195 2.55 2.98 -6.26
N ILE A 196 1.83 3.01 -5.13
CA ILE A 196 1.40 4.24 -4.45
C ILE A 196 2.62 4.99 -3.91
N HIS A 197 3.52 4.26 -3.24
CA HIS A 197 4.73 4.84 -2.63
C HIS A 197 5.78 5.20 -3.68
N SER A 198 5.84 4.45 -4.78
CA SER A 198 6.84 4.64 -5.83
C SER A 198 6.51 5.79 -6.77
N CYS A 199 5.27 6.30 -6.79
CA CYS A 199 4.87 7.34 -7.74
C CYS A 199 5.32 8.73 -7.27
N PRO A 200 6.32 9.38 -7.94
CA PRO A 200 6.82 10.68 -7.51
C PRO A 200 5.83 11.82 -7.75
N PHE A 201 4.79 11.61 -8.55
CA PHE A 201 3.74 12.58 -8.82
C PHE A 201 2.51 12.38 -7.93
N GLY A 202 2.50 11.34 -7.08
CA GLY A 202 1.35 11.00 -6.25
C GLY A 202 0.07 10.66 -7.03
N ALA A 203 0.22 10.23 -8.29
CA ALA A 203 -0.91 9.91 -9.15
C ALA A 203 -1.67 8.66 -8.70
N ILE A 204 -1.00 7.74 -7.99
CA ILE A 204 -1.61 6.51 -7.52
C ILE A 204 -2.00 6.66 -6.06
N SER A 205 -3.21 6.29 -5.73
CA SER A 205 -3.76 6.35 -4.37
C SER A 205 -4.74 5.20 -4.13
N SER A 206 -5.01 4.88 -2.88
CA SER A 206 -6.07 3.93 -2.53
C SER A 206 -7.38 4.65 -2.24
N LYS A 207 -8.49 3.96 -2.44
CA LYS A 207 -9.77 4.34 -1.84
C LYS A 207 -9.63 4.39 -0.32
N ALA A 208 -10.39 5.23 0.33
CA ALA A 208 -10.46 5.31 1.77
C ALA A 208 -11.89 5.06 2.25
N PHE A 209 -12.04 4.60 3.48
CA PHE A 209 -13.32 4.49 4.17
C PHE A 209 -13.53 5.61 5.19
N LEU A 210 -12.82 6.73 4.98
CA LEU A 210 -12.77 7.84 5.93
C LEU A 210 -14.15 8.44 6.16
N VAL A 211 -14.89 8.70 5.09
CA VAL A 211 -16.22 9.33 5.17
C VAL A 211 -17.21 8.42 5.90
N ASP A 212 -17.20 7.11 5.59
CA ASP A 212 -18.10 6.14 6.23
C ASP A 212 -17.81 6.00 7.72
N VAL A 213 -16.53 5.92 8.10
CA VAL A 213 -16.12 5.83 9.51
C VAL A 213 -16.54 7.10 10.28
N VAL A 214 -16.27 8.30 9.73
CA VAL A 214 -16.65 9.56 10.40
C VAL A 214 -18.16 9.69 10.48
N LYS A 215 -18.92 9.31 9.44
CA LYS A 215 -20.40 9.28 9.48
C LYS A 215 -20.91 8.34 10.59
N ALA A 216 -20.28 7.17 10.77
CA ALA A 216 -20.66 6.24 11.83
C ALA A 216 -20.39 6.81 13.23
N LEU A 217 -19.27 7.53 13.42
CA LEU A 217 -18.92 8.21 14.67
C LEU A 217 -19.92 9.35 14.99
N VAL A 218 -20.24 10.18 13.99
CA VAL A 218 -21.20 11.29 14.14
C VAL A 218 -22.60 10.76 14.44
N ALA A 219 -22.99 9.61 13.88
CA ALA A 219 -24.26 8.95 14.15
C ALA A 219 -24.33 8.28 15.54
N GLY A 220 -23.28 8.36 16.36
CA GLY A 220 -23.22 7.77 17.69
C GLY A 220 -23.22 6.24 17.70
N LYS A 221 -22.84 5.61 16.59
CA LYS A 221 -22.72 4.14 16.54
C LYS A 221 -21.54 3.66 17.38
N ARG A 222 -21.64 2.44 17.93
CA ARG A 222 -20.51 1.83 18.62
C ARG A 222 -19.44 1.44 17.58
N VAL A 223 -18.39 2.25 17.47
CA VAL A 223 -17.24 2.03 16.57
C VAL A 223 -16.05 1.63 17.42
N VAL A 224 -15.46 0.47 17.17
CA VAL A 224 -14.26 -0.03 17.86
C VAL A 224 -13.10 -0.03 16.88
N ALA A 225 -11.99 0.56 17.29
CA ALA A 225 -10.75 0.56 16.54
C ALA A 225 -9.97 -0.74 16.81
N MET A 226 -9.39 -1.31 15.76
CA MET A 226 -8.47 -2.47 15.83
C MET A 226 -7.12 -2.03 15.26
N ILE A 227 -6.13 -1.84 16.12
CA ILE A 227 -4.84 -1.28 15.71
C ILE A 227 -3.81 -2.36 15.40
N ALA A 228 -3.09 -2.20 14.27
CA ALA A 228 -2.01 -3.08 13.89
C ALA A 228 -0.81 -2.93 14.83
N PRO A 229 -0.07 -4.02 15.16
CA PRO A 229 1.12 -3.97 16.02
C PRO A 229 2.18 -2.98 15.55
N SER A 230 2.28 -2.74 14.24
CA SER A 230 3.19 -1.77 13.62
C SER A 230 2.95 -0.31 14.03
N ALA A 231 1.92 0.00 14.82
CA ALA A 231 1.72 1.33 15.39
C ALA A 231 2.73 1.67 16.49
N GLU A 232 3.30 0.67 17.16
CA GLU A 232 4.29 0.89 18.22
C GLU A 232 5.59 1.46 17.64
N GLY A 233 6.14 2.48 18.29
CA GLY A 233 7.45 3.07 17.98
C GLY A 233 7.53 3.92 16.71
N GLN A 234 6.42 4.13 15.97
CA GLN A 234 6.46 4.87 14.69
C GLN A 234 6.02 6.35 14.78
N PHE A 235 5.38 6.78 15.86
CA PHE A 235 4.70 8.08 15.92
C PHE A 235 5.33 9.08 16.88
N GLY A 236 6.51 8.81 17.35
CA GLY A 236 7.28 9.67 18.27
C GLY A 236 7.60 8.98 19.60
N ASP A 237 8.51 9.58 20.33
CA ASP A 237 8.94 9.03 21.62
C ASP A 237 7.80 9.04 22.63
N GLY A 238 7.60 7.93 23.32
CA GLY A 238 6.57 7.76 24.34
C GLY A 238 5.13 7.62 23.80
N ILE A 239 4.92 7.56 22.48
CA ILE A 239 3.60 7.26 21.90
C ILE A 239 3.37 5.75 21.96
N THR A 240 2.45 5.35 22.82
CA THR A 240 2.09 3.96 23.10
C THR A 240 0.69 3.62 22.58
N ILE A 241 0.25 2.39 22.79
CA ILE A 241 -1.15 1.99 22.49
C ILE A 241 -2.13 2.76 23.37
N ALA A 242 -1.77 3.09 24.63
CA ALA A 242 -2.58 3.96 25.49
C ALA A 242 -2.77 5.36 24.89
N SER A 243 -1.73 5.94 24.31
CA SER A 243 -1.81 7.22 23.58
C SER A 243 -2.84 7.18 22.44
N TRP A 244 -2.86 6.08 21.69
CA TRP A 244 -3.83 5.87 20.63
C TRP A 244 -5.24 5.69 21.17
N ARG A 245 -5.40 4.91 22.25
CA ARG A 245 -6.70 4.67 22.91
C ARG A 245 -7.32 5.99 23.34
N GLU A 246 -6.57 6.82 24.08
CA GLU A 246 -7.05 8.11 24.54
C GLU A 246 -7.43 9.04 23.39
N ALA A 247 -6.56 9.16 22.39
CA ALA A 247 -6.84 10.02 21.23
C ALA A 247 -8.09 9.55 20.46
N LEU A 248 -8.28 8.26 20.26
CA LEU A 248 -9.41 7.71 19.54
C LEU A 248 -10.71 7.84 20.33
N GLN A 249 -10.69 7.70 21.66
CA GLN A 249 -11.84 7.98 22.51
C GLN A 249 -12.27 9.44 22.42
N GLN A 250 -11.32 10.39 22.41
CA GLN A 250 -11.61 11.81 22.21
C GLN A 250 -12.22 12.11 20.82
N VAL A 251 -11.88 11.32 19.81
CA VAL A 251 -12.49 11.40 18.47
C VAL A 251 -13.91 10.82 18.44
N GLY A 252 -14.24 9.90 19.33
CA GLY A 252 -15.57 9.29 19.44
C GLY A 252 -15.61 7.77 19.22
N PHE A 253 -14.44 7.11 19.11
CA PHE A 253 -14.41 5.64 19.13
C PHE A 253 -14.78 5.13 20.52
N ALA A 254 -15.51 4.01 20.55
CA ALA A 254 -15.95 3.41 21.81
C ALA A 254 -14.80 2.69 22.54
N ASP A 255 -13.87 2.10 21.78
CA ASP A 255 -12.71 1.40 22.32
C ASP A 255 -11.63 1.19 21.25
N LEU A 256 -10.45 0.72 21.70
CA LEU A 256 -9.33 0.29 20.88
C LEU A 256 -8.87 -1.11 21.33
N VAL A 257 -8.67 -2.03 20.38
CA VAL A 257 -8.14 -3.38 20.61
C VAL A 257 -6.91 -3.60 19.74
N GLU A 258 -5.88 -4.24 20.30
CA GLU A 258 -4.69 -4.62 19.54
C GLU A 258 -4.96 -5.83 18.63
N VAL A 259 -4.62 -5.73 17.35
CA VAL A 259 -4.72 -6.87 16.42
C VAL A 259 -3.68 -7.95 16.71
N ALA A 260 -2.71 -7.68 17.58
CA ALA A 260 -1.80 -8.68 18.14
C ALA A 260 -2.55 -9.86 18.78
N LEU A 261 -3.68 -9.61 19.46
CA LEU A 261 -4.58 -10.65 19.97
C LEU A 261 -5.09 -11.58 18.85
N GLY A 262 -5.50 -11.00 17.72
CA GLY A 262 -5.92 -11.78 16.56
C GLY A 262 -4.77 -12.53 15.90
N ALA A 263 -3.55 -12.01 15.98
CA ALA A 263 -2.36 -12.70 15.51
C ALA A 263 -2.09 -13.98 16.31
N ASP A 264 -2.25 -13.94 17.64
CA ASP A 264 -2.16 -15.13 18.51
C ASP A 264 -3.26 -16.15 18.16
N MET A 265 -4.49 -15.68 17.94
CA MET A 265 -5.60 -16.56 17.53
C MET A 265 -5.33 -17.21 16.17
N THR A 266 -4.84 -16.45 15.19
CA THR A 266 -4.49 -16.94 13.85
C THR A 266 -3.33 -17.92 13.92
N ALA A 267 -2.26 -17.62 14.68
CA ALA A 267 -1.11 -18.50 14.85
C ALA A 267 -1.51 -19.84 15.45
N ASN A 268 -2.40 -19.83 16.44
CA ASN A 268 -2.89 -21.04 17.09
C ASN A 268 -3.70 -21.92 16.12
N ALA A 269 -4.55 -21.31 15.29
CA ALA A 269 -5.32 -22.04 14.28
C ALA A 269 -4.43 -22.54 13.13
N GLU A 270 -3.49 -21.72 12.64
CA GLU A 270 -2.53 -22.15 11.60
C GLU A 270 -1.60 -23.27 12.10
N ALA A 271 -1.23 -23.28 13.38
CA ALA A 271 -0.42 -24.34 13.97
C ALA A 271 -1.08 -25.71 13.80
N ALA A 272 -2.38 -25.81 14.07
CA ALA A 272 -3.14 -27.07 13.90
C ALA A 272 -3.13 -27.52 12.42
N GLU A 273 -3.39 -26.61 11.47
CA GLU A 273 -3.31 -26.93 10.03
C GLU A 273 -1.91 -27.36 9.58
N TRP A 274 -0.86 -26.74 10.14
CA TRP A 274 0.52 -27.07 9.78
C TRP A 274 0.92 -28.44 10.32
N MET A 275 0.51 -28.80 11.52
CA MET A 275 0.73 -30.15 12.08
C MET A 275 0.04 -31.25 11.27
N GLU A 276 -1.21 -31.00 10.85
CA GLU A 276 -1.94 -31.93 9.99
C GLU A 276 -1.23 -32.08 8.61
N ALA A 277 -0.87 -30.96 7.98
CA ALA A 277 -0.17 -30.97 6.71
C ALA A 277 1.20 -31.66 6.78
N TYR A 278 1.91 -31.50 7.91
CA TYR A 278 3.18 -32.17 8.15
C TYR A 278 3.01 -33.70 8.18
N GLN A 279 2.00 -34.19 8.90
CA GLN A 279 1.69 -35.62 8.96
C GLN A 279 1.35 -36.22 7.58
N GLU A 280 0.67 -35.43 6.74
CA GLU A 280 0.30 -35.80 5.38
C GLU A 280 1.41 -35.59 4.35
N GLY A 281 2.57 -35.03 4.73
CA GLY A 281 3.68 -34.68 3.83
C GLY A 281 3.33 -33.57 2.84
N LYS A 282 2.33 -32.73 3.14
CA LYS A 282 1.88 -31.61 2.32
C LYS A 282 2.62 -30.32 2.69
N LYS A 283 2.77 -29.42 1.71
CA LYS A 283 3.27 -28.07 1.93
C LYS A 283 2.13 -27.12 2.22
N LYS A 284 2.31 -26.20 3.16
CA LYS A 284 1.33 -25.15 3.51
C LYS A 284 1.98 -23.77 3.48
N THR A 285 1.17 -22.76 3.17
CA THR A 285 1.53 -21.33 3.29
C THR A 285 0.59 -20.65 4.27
N THR A 286 1.01 -19.49 4.79
CA THR A 286 0.16 -18.64 5.62
C THR A 286 -0.90 -17.92 4.77
N SER A 287 -2.00 -17.44 5.40
CA SER A 287 -3.08 -16.71 4.76
C SER A 287 -3.25 -15.27 5.27
N CYS A 288 -2.44 -14.83 6.24
CA CYS A 288 -2.62 -13.55 6.93
C CYS A 288 -2.41 -12.30 6.06
N CYS A 289 -1.67 -12.42 4.92
CA CYS A 289 -1.40 -11.32 4.00
C CYS A 289 -2.30 -11.38 2.76
N PRO A 290 -3.30 -10.47 2.60
CA PRO A 290 -4.21 -10.50 1.45
C PRO A 290 -3.50 -10.33 0.09
N ALA A 291 -2.41 -9.57 0.03
CA ALA A 291 -1.63 -9.44 -1.20
C ALA A 291 -0.93 -10.76 -1.58
N PHE A 292 -0.51 -11.55 -0.60
CA PHE A 292 0.09 -12.86 -0.83
C PHE A 292 -0.97 -13.89 -1.29
N VAL A 293 -2.13 -13.89 -0.65
CA VAL A 293 -3.27 -14.72 -1.08
C VAL A 293 -3.68 -14.38 -2.51
N ASN A 294 -3.87 -13.09 -2.82
CA ASN A 294 -4.16 -12.62 -4.18
C ASN A 294 -3.07 -13.02 -5.19
N MET A 295 -1.80 -13.07 -4.77
CA MET A 295 -0.70 -13.51 -5.61
C MET A 295 -0.85 -14.99 -5.98
N ILE A 296 -1.13 -15.86 -5.02
CA ILE A 296 -1.34 -17.27 -5.28
C ILE A 296 -2.56 -17.47 -6.16
N GLU A 297 -3.70 -16.89 -5.80
CA GLU A 297 -4.96 -17.07 -6.53
C GLU A 297 -4.87 -16.63 -8.00
N LYS A 298 -4.14 -15.52 -8.30
CA LYS A 298 -4.05 -14.97 -9.66
C LYS A 298 -2.88 -15.50 -10.47
N HIS A 299 -1.75 -15.78 -9.85
CA HIS A 299 -0.52 -16.13 -10.57
C HIS A 299 -0.07 -17.59 -10.39
N TYR A 300 -0.54 -18.26 -9.33
CA TYR A 300 -0.20 -19.65 -9.00
C TYR A 300 -1.45 -20.45 -8.60
N PRO A 301 -2.51 -20.48 -9.43
CA PRO A 301 -3.79 -21.07 -9.04
C PRO A 301 -3.70 -22.55 -8.66
N MET A 302 -2.66 -23.27 -9.13
CA MET A 302 -2.36 -24.65 -8.77
C MET A 302 -2.00 -24.81 -7.29
N LEU A 303 -1.53 -23.74 -6.63
CA LEU A 303 -1.14 -23.75 -5.21
C LEU A 303 -2.25 -23.26 -4.27
N LYS A 304 -3.47 -23.05 -4.76
CA LYS A 304 -4.57 -22.52 -3.96
C LYS A 304 -4.91 -23.40 -2.75
N GLU A 305 -4.81 -24.72 -2.90
CA GLU A 305 -5.06 -25.69 -1.82
C GLU A 305 -3.96 -25.68 -0.73
N ASN A 306 -2.80 -25.12 -1.05
CA ASN A 306 -1.71 -24.98 -0.09
C ASN A 306 -1.87 -23.75 0.83
N ILE A 307 -2.79 -22.82 0.52
CA ILE A 307 -3.05 -21.67 1.39
C ILE A 307 -3.73 -22.16 2.67
N SER A 308 -3.30 -21.63 3.83
CA SER A 308 -4.02 -21.84 5.09
C SER A 308 -5.47 -21.34 4.96
N THR A 309 -6.40 -22.07 5.50
CA THR A 309 -7.84 -21.69 5.54
C THR A 309 -8.15 -20.73 6.68
N THR A 310 -7.18 -20.50 7.56
CA THR A 310 -7.31 -19.62 8.72
C THR A 310 -7.52 -18.17 8.29
N VAL A 311 -8.41 -17.47 8.97
CA VAL A 311 -8.66 -16.05 8.70
C VAL A 311 -7.52 -15.18 9.21
N SER A 312 -7.39 -13.99 8.62
CA SER A 312 -6.35 -13.05 9.05
C SER A 312 -6.59 -12.54 10.48
N PRO A 313 -5.54 -12.06 11.17
CA PRO A 313 -5.66 -11.43 12.50
C PRO A 313 -6.73 -10.34 12.58
N MET A 314 -6.86 -9.53 11.55
CA MET A 314 -7.90 -8.49 11.44
C MET A 314 -9.31 -9.10 11.50
N CYS A 315 -9.56 -10.15 10.72
CA CYS A 315 -10.83 -10.84 10.67
C CYS A 315 -11.13 -11.57 12.00
N ALA A 316 -10.12 -12.22 12.60
CA ALA A 316 -10.25 -12.92 13.87
C ALA A 316 -10.70 -11.99 15.02
N VAL A 317 -10.06 -10.83 15.18
CA VAL A 317 -10.45 -9.83 16.18
C VAL A 317 -11.84 -9.27 15.89
N SER A 318 -12.15 -8.97 14.62
CA SER A 318 -13.46 -8.45 14.25
C SER A 318 -14.58 -9.42 14.61
N ARG A 319 -14.41 -10.73 14.30
CA ARG A 319 -15.37 -11.79 14.66
C ARG A 319 -15.58 -11.86 16.17
N LYS A 320 -14.50 -11.82 16.95
CA LYS A 320 -14.55 -11.82 18.42
C LYS A 320 -15.38 -10.63 18.93
N LEU A 321 -15.06 -9.41 18.50
CA LEU A 321 -15.73 -8.19 18.93
C LEU A 321 -17.22 -8.16 18.55
N LYS A 322 -17.58 -8.64 17.36
CA LYS A 322 -18.96 -8.72 16.90
C LYS A 322 -19.76 -9.80 17.62
N ALA A 323 -19.11 -10.89 18.06
CA ALA A 323 -19.72 -11.93 18.88
C ALA A 323 -19.99 -11.43 20.30
N GLU A 324 -19.06 -10.69 20.91
CA GLU A 324 -19.20 -10.12 22.25
C GLU A 324 -20.23 -8.98 22.28
N HIS A 325 -20.24 -8.15 21.24
CA HIS A 325 -21.11 -6.98 21.14
C HIS A 325 -21.75 -6.89 19.74
N PRO A 326 -22.87 -7.54 19.49
CA PRO A 326 -23.59 -7.48 18.22
C PRO A 326 -23.92 -6.03 17.83
N GLY A 327 -23.73 -5.71 16.55
CA GLY A 327 -23.94 -4.36 16.01
C GLY A 327 -22.73 -3.41 16.14
N THR A 328 -21.61 -3.87 16.70
CA THR A 328 -20.35 -3.11 16.71
C THR A 328 -19.81 -2.97 15.29
N ILE A 329 -19.44 -1.73 14.94
CA ILE A 329 -18.66 -1.43 13.73
C ILE A 329 -17.19 -1.54 14.08
N THR A 330 -16.47 -2.37 13.35
CA THR A 330 -15.05 -2.62 13.55
C THR A 330 -14.23 -1.94 12.48
N VAL A 331 -13.21 -1.17 12.89
CA VAL A 331 -12.33 -0.38 12.00
C VAL A 331 -10.88 -0.80 12.21
N PHE A 332 -10.30 -1.46 11.22
CA PHE A 332 -8.86 -1.78 11.26
C PHE A 332 -8.02 -0.55 10.95
N ILE A 333 -7.01 -0.29 11.75
CA ILE A 333 -6.04 0.81 11.61
C ILE A 333 -4.65 0.21 11.43
N GLY A 334 -4.04 0.43 10.25
CA GLY A 334 -2.71 -0.13 9.97
C GLY A 334 -2.08 0.37 8.68
N PRO A 335 -0.87 -0.06 8.32
CA PRO A 335 -0.15 0.42 7.15
C PRO A 335 -0.61 -0.20 5.83
N CYS A 336 -1.37 -1.30 5.87
CA CYS A 336 -1.56 -2.18 4.73
C CYS A 336 -2.76 -1.78 3.86
N VAL A 337 -2.49 -1.42 2.60
CA VAL A 337 -3.53 -1.11 1.61
C VAL A 337 -4.30 -2.37 1.17
N ALA A 338 -3.65 -3.54 1.12
CA ALA A 338 -4.31 -4.78 0.72
C ALA A 338 -5.41 -5.21 1.71
N LYS A 339 -5.34 -4.80 2.98
CA LYS A 339 -6.42 -5.02 3.95
C LYS A 339 -7.74 -4.35 3.54
N LYS A 340 -7.67 -3.27 2.76
CA LYS A 340 -8.87 -2.63 2.18
C LYS A 340 -9.55 -3.50 1.13
N SER A 341 -8.82 -4.33 0.39
CA SER A 341 -9.44 -5.30 -0.51
C SER A 341 -10.04 -6.48 0.24
N GLU A 342 -9.40 -6.90 1.33
CA GLU A 342 -9.88 -8.01 2.15
C GLU A 342 -11.25 -7.74 2.78
N VAL A 343 -11.52 -6.51 3.24
CA VAL A 343 -12.85 -6.17 3.80
C VAL A 343 -13.95 -6.13 2.74
N LEU A 344 -13.60 -6.01 1.47
CA LEU A 344 -14.56 -6.06 0.37
C LEU A 344 -14.86 -7.50 -0.10
N GLU A 345 -14.17 -8.50 0.44
CA GLU A 345 -14.40 -9.91 0.12
C GLU A 345 -15.62 -10.45 0.86
N GLN A 346 -16.70 -10.64 0.12
CA GLN A 346 -17.98 -11.14 0.68
C GLN A 346 -17.89 -12.53 1.33
N ARG A 347 -16.87 -13.33 0.98
CA ARG A 347 -16.64 -14.66 1.55
C ARG A 347 -16.19 -14.66 3.01
N LEU A 348 -15.71 -13.52 3.51
CA LEU A 348 -15.18 -13.38 4.86
C LEU A 348 -16.24 -12.80 5.81
N GLU A 349 -17.24 -13.60 6.14
CA GLU A 349 -18.28 -13.22 7.09
C GLU A 349 -17.68 -12.82 8.45
N GLY A 350 -18.19 -11.73 9.04
CA GLY A 350 -17.71 -11.20 10.31
C GLY A 350 -16.37 -10.45 10.22
N ASN A 351 -15.85 -10.20 9.01
CA ASN A 351 -14.63 -9.39 8.82
C ASN A 351 -14.81 -7.96 9.33
N ALA A 352 -13.71 -7.18 9.39
CA ALA A 352 -13.76 -5.75 9.68
C ALA A 352 -14.72 -5.03 8.71
N ASP A 353 -15.41 -4.00 9.21
CA ASP A 353 -16.30 -3.21 8.37
C ASP A 353 -15.53 -2.21 7.52
N TYR A 354 -14.48 -1.61 8.11
CA TYR A 354 -13.66 -0.60 7.45
C TYR A 354 -12.18 -0.78 7.77
N VAL A 355 -11.34 -0.24 6.87
CA VAL A 355 -9.88 -0.18 7.03
C VAL A 355 -9.41 1.25 6.81
N LEU A 356 -8.68 1.78 7.77
CA LEU A 356 -8.00 3.07 7.67
C LEU A 356 -6.48 2.88 7.70
N THR A 357 -5.78 3.56 6.81
CA THR A 357 -4.34 3.68 6.91
C THR A 357 -3.96 4.65 8.04
N PHE A 358 -2.72 4.59 8.53
CA PHE A 358 -2.24 5.54 9.54
C PHE A 358 -2.34 7.00 9.07
N GLY A 359 -2.20 7.27 7.77
CA GLY A 359 -2.40 8.61 7.22
C GLY A 359 -3.85 9.07 7.32
N GLU A 360 -4.80 8.17 7.07
CA GLU A 360 -6.24 8.47 7.12
C GLU A 360 -6.73 8.68 8.55
N ILE A 361 -6.35 7.83 9.51
CA ILE A 361 -6.75 8.02 10.90
C ILE A 361 -6.13 9.28 11.51
N ARG A 362 -4.88 9.62 11.17
CA ARG A 362 -4.25 10.87 11.60
C ARG A 362 -4.98 12.10 11.05
N ALA A 363 -5.51 12.05 9.83
CA ALA A 363 -6.34 13.11 9.29
C ALA A 363 -7.65 13.28 10.08
N ILE A 364 -8.29 12.18 10.49
CA ILE A 364 -9.49 12.20 11.35
C ILE A 364 -9.17 12.80 12.72
N ILE A 365 -8.08 12.38 13.37
CA ILE A 365 -7.65 12.89 14.67
C ILE A 365 -7.40 14.41 14.60
N ARG A 366 -6.67 14.88 13.57
CA ARG A 366 -6.40 16.31 13.36
C ARG A 366 -7.67 17.10 13.07
N ALA A 367 -8.61 16.56 12.28
CA ALA A 367 -9.87 17.21 11.98
C ALA A 367 -10.70 17.49 13.24
N LYS A 368 -10.55 16.67 14.28
CA LYS A 368 -11.14 16.89 15.61
C LYS A 368 -10.30 17.79 16.52
N GLY A 369 -9.13 18.24 16.08
CA GLY A 369 -8.21 19.02 16.92
C GLY A 369 -7.53 18.19 18.02
N VAL A 370 -7.56 16.87 17.93
CA VAL A 370 -6.91 15.95 18.88
C VAL A 370 -5.47 15.73 18.47
N THR A 371 -4.58 15.54 19.44
CA THR A 371 -3.16 15.21 19.23
C THR A 371 -2.80 13.98 20.04
N LEU A 372 -1.97 13.10 19.46
CA LEU A 372 -1.36 12.00 20.21
C LEU A 372 -0.39 12.58 21.25
N LYS A 373 -0.55 12.18 22.50
CA LYS A 373 0.32 12.57 23.60
C LYS A 373 1.03 11.34 24.14
N PRO A 374 2.26 11.48 24.66
CA PRO A 374 2.93 10.38 25.35
C PRO A 374 2.11 9.92 26.57
N GLU A 375 1.83 8.63 26.62
CA GLU A 375 1.14 7.99 27.72
C GLU A 375 1.91 6.75 28.17
N PRO A 376 1.93 6.41 29.46
CA PRO A 376 2.54 5.17 29.91
C PRO A 376 1.84 3.97 29.27
N ASN A 377 2.61 2.94 28.96
CA ASN A 377 2.04 1.76 28.32
C ASN A 377 1.16 1.01 29.31
N GLU A 378 -0.04 0.63 28.85
CA GLU A 378 -1.00 -0.14 29.63
C GLU A 378 -0.81 -1.64 29.40
N GLN A 379 -1.68 -2.43 30.02
CA GLN A 379 -1.77 -3.86 29.79
C GLN A 379 -2.02 -4.13 28.30
N GLN A 380 -1.27 -5.07 27.75
CA GLN A 380 -1.28 -5.41 26.33
C GLN A 380 -2.27 -6.53 26.05
N ASP A 381 -3.02 -6.43 24.93
CA ASP A 381 -4.03 -7.43 24.57
C ASP A 381 -3.42 -8.69 23.94
N GLY A 382 -2.25 -8.57 23.29
CA GLY A 382 -1.58 -9.67 22.57
C GLY A 382 -0.25 -10.08 23.17
N SER A 383 0.20 -11.30 22.85
CA SER A 383 1.50 -11.82 23.24
C SER A 383 2.66 -11.09 22.53
N VAL A 384 3.88 -11.34 22.97
CA VAL A 384 5.11 -10.87 22.28
C VAL A 384 5.17 -11.40 20.84
N PHE A 385 4.73 -12.64 20.59
CA PHE A 385 4.67 -13.23 19.25
C PHE A 385 3.60 -12.56 18.39
N GLY A 386 2.41 -12.30 18.93
CA GLY A 386 1.36 -11.56 18.25
C GLY A 386 1.79 -10.15 17.87
N LYS A 387 2.53 -9.45 18.73
CA LYS A 387 3.09 -8.13 18.43
C LYS A 387 4.13 -8.16 17.33
N ARG A 388 4.95 -9.17 17.27
CA ARG A 388 5.99 -9.38 16.24
C ARG A 388 5.48 -10.02 14.98
N PHE A 389 4.19 -10.27 14.86
CA PHE A 389 3.58 -10.92 13.70
C PHE A 389 3.85 -10.18 12.38
N GLY A 390 4.00 -8.86 12.44
CA GLY A 390 4.35 -8.02 11.30
C GLY A 390 5.84 -7.99 10.94
N ASP A 391 6.72 -8.57 11.78
CA ASP A 391 8.16 -8.62 11.53
C ASP A 391 8.50 -9.68 10.48
N SER A 392 9.69 -9.55 9.88
CA SER A 392 10.20 -10.56 8.96
C SER A 392 10.34 -11.93 9.66
N GLY A 393 9.55 -12.90 9.21
CA GLY A 393 9.48 -14.24 9.83
C GLY A 393 8.68 -14.29 11.14
N GLY A 394 8.02 -13.20 11.54
CA GLY A 394 7.23 -13.12 12.77
C GLY A 394 6.05 -14.10 12.78
N VAL A 395 5.31 -14.18 11.67
CA VAL A 395 4.22 -15.16 11.49
C VAL A 395 4.72 -16.59 11.73
N THR A 396 5.80 -16.94 11.06
CA THR A 396 6.41 -18.28 11.20
C THR A 396 6.83 -18.56 12.64
N ALA A 397 7.45 -17.57 13.33
CA ALA A 397 7.86 -17.73 14.72
C ALA A 397 6.67 -17.96 15.65
N ALA A 398 5.57 -17.22 15.45
CA ALA A 398 4.35 -17.36 16.23
C ALA A 398 3.69 -18.74 16.02
N VAL A 399 3.59 -19.19 14.75
CA VAL A 399 3.00 -20.51 14.44
C VAL A 399 3.85 -21.64 15.03
N LEU A 400 5.18 -21.59 14.90
CA LEU A 400 6.07 -22.60 15.48
C LEU A 400 5.99 -22.67 17.00
N GLU A 401 5.91 -21.51 17.66
CA GLU A 401 5.75 -21.50 19.12
C GLU A 401 4.42 -22.11 19.53
N SER A 402 3.35 -21.76 18.82
CA SER A 402 2.03 -22.36 19.06
C SER A 402 2.02 -23.87 18.80
N MET A 403 2.75 -24.38 17.79
CA MET A 403 2.91 -25.82 17.54
C MET A 403 3.60 -26.50 18.72
N LYS A 404 4.66 -25.88 19.30
CA LYS A 404 5.34 -26.42 20.47
C LYS A 404 4.45 -26.46 21.71
N GLU A 405 3.69 -25.38 21.95
CA GLU A 405 2.69 -25.32 23.04
C GLU A 405 1.62 -26.40 22.89
N GLN A 406 1.28 -26.79 21.66
CA GLN A 406 0.38 -27.90 21.35
C GLN A 406 1.07 -29.28 21.39
N GLY A 407 2.34 -29.36 21.81
CA GLY A 407 3.08 -30.60 22.02
C GLY A 407 3.82 -31.14 20.78
N PHE A 408 3.95 -30.34 19.72
CA PHE A 408 4.69 -30.73 18.52
C PHE A 408 6.21 -30.53 18.74
N THR A 409 7.00 -31.60 18.55
CA THR A 409 8.44 -31.61 18.84
C THR A 409 9.32 -31.85 17.60
N GLU A 410 8.70 -32.09 16.45
CA GLU A 410 9.41 -32.40 15.22
C GLU A 410 10.00 -31.13 14.57
N GLU A 411 11.08 -31.28 13.82
CA GLU A 411 11.70 -30.19 13.08
C GLU A 411 10.98 -29.95 11.75
N VAL A 412 10.50 -28.73 11.53
CA VAL A 412 9.76 -28.33 10.31
C VAL A 412 10.70 -27.61 9.35
N ASN A 413 10.72 -28.03 8.11
CA ASN A 413 11.48 -27.35 7.07
C ASN A 413 10.72 -26.08 6.59
N ILE A 414 11.28 -24.90 6.90
CA ILE A 414 10.64 -23.62 6.68
C ILE A 414 11.41 -22.79 5.67
N HIS A 415 10.69 -22.22 4.71
CA HIS A 415 11.22 -21.25 3.78
C HIS A 415 10.67 -19.85 4.11
N LYS A 416 11.52 -18.99 4.68
CA LYS A 416 11.15 -17.59 5.00
C LYS A 416 11.35 -16.70 3.79
N CYS A 417 10.40 -15.83 3.51
CA CYS A 417 10.43 -14.91 2.36
C CYS A 417 10.18 -13.47 2.80
N ASN A 418 10.97 -12.55 2.27
CA ASN A 418 10.81 -11.11 2.46
C ASN A 418 10.40 -10.43 1.14
N GLY A 419 9.18 -9.86 1.15
CA GLY A 419 8.65 -9.17 0.00
C GLY A 419 8.21 -10.11 -1.15
N ALA A 420 7.52 -9.50 -2.12
CA ALA A 420 6.83 -10.24 -3.16
C ALA A 420 7.75 -11.03 -4.09
N GLU A 421 8.96 -10.54 -4.36
CA GLU A 421 9.90 -11.23 -5.27
C GLU A 421 10.42 -12.54 -4.68
N GLU A 422 10.75 -12.56 -3.38
CA GLU A 422 11.18 -13.80 -2.71
C GLU A 422 10.02 -14.78 -2.57
N CYS A 423 8.82 -14.28 -2.24
CA CYS A 423 7.62 -15.12 -2.22
C CYS A 423 7.38 -15.79 -3.58
N MET A 424 7.49 -15.05 -4.68
CA MET A 424 7.33 -15.64 -6.03
C MET A 424 8.36 -16.72 -6.33
N LYS A 425 9.63 -16.50 -5.93
CA LYS A 425 10.67 -17.52 -6.09
C LYS A 425 10.40 -18.78 -5.26
N ALA A 426 9.92 -18.60 -4.02
CA ALA A 426 9.57 -19.71 -3.15
C ALA A 426 8.38 -20.52 -3.68
N LEU A 427 7.34 -19.83 -4.18
CA LEU A 427 6.17 -20.49 -4.78
C LEU A 427 6.51 -21.32 -6.03
N LEU A 428 7.58 -20.96 -6.75
CA LEU A 428 8.07 -21.78 -7.89
C LEU A 428 8.77 -23.07 -7.43
N LEU A 429 9.16 -23.18 -6.15
CA LEU A 429 9.80 -24.36 -5.57
C LEU A 429 8.78 -25.28 -4.87
N MET A 430 7.54 -24.84 -4.74
CA MET A 430 6.43 -25.63 -4.22
C MET A 430 5.85 -26.56 -5.27
#